data_76820a2324131e57f63cdc3b7bf56fdc
#
_entry.id   76820a2324131e57f63cdc3b7bf56fdc
#
_cell.length_a   1.000
_cell.length_b   1.000
_cell.length_c   1.000
_cell.angle_alpha   90.00
_cell.angle_beta   90.00
_cell.angle_gamma   90.00
#
_symmetry.space_group_name_H-M   'P 1'
#
loop_
_entity.id
_entity.type
_entity.pdbx_description
1 polymer ?
#
loop_
_entity_poly.entity_id
_entity_poly.type
_entity_poly.pdbx_seq_one_letter_code
_entity_poly.pdbx_strand_id
1 'polypeptide(L)'
;MTLSQLKKHFSDSLSEFYTDSETVFIFQIFAEHILGLNNFQQRQSADLELSDENTNRFQEIISELKTGKPYLQILGETEFYGMKIFVDENVLIPRPETEELLEITIQKISNLKSQISNLQVLDIGTGSGIIPLILKKHFP
;
A
#
# COMPACT_ATOMS: atom_id res chain seq x y z
N MET A 1 -7.76 -26.05 3.25
CA MET A 1 -6.65 -25.70 2.32
C MET A 1 -5.50 -25.15 3.15
N THR A 2 -4.26 -25.64 2.94
CA THR A 2 -3.11 -25.11 3.68
C THR A 2 -2.63 -23.78 3.09
N LEU A 3 -1.85 -23.03 3.88
CA LEU A 3 -1.27 -21.73 3.46
C LEU A 3 -0.37 -21.91 2.22
N SER A 4 0.42 -22.99 2.16
CA SER A 4 1.27 -23.26 1.00
C SER A 4 0.46 -23.62 -0.25
N GLN A 5 -0.63 -24.36 -0.10
CA GLN A 5 -1.56 -24.66 -1.19
C GLN A 5 -2.25 -23.39 -1.71
N LEU A 6 -2.69 -22.51 -0.80
CA LEU A 6 -3.30 -21.24 -1.16
C LEU A 6 -2.29 -20.34 -1.90
N LYS A 7 -1.06 -20.24 -1.40
CA LYS A 7 0.01 -19.47 -2.05
C LYS A 7 0.27 -19.95 -3.48
N LYS A 8 0.36 -21.26 -3.67
CA LYS A 8 0.53 -21.85 -5.01
C LYS A 8 -0.67 -21.52 -5.91
N HIS A 9 -1.88 -21.71 -5.40
CA HIS A 9 -3.09 -21.41 -6.16
C HIS A 9 -3.17 -19.92 -6.54
N PHE A 10 -2.78 -19.01 -5.65
CA PHE A 10 -2.72 -17.57 -5.89
C PHE A 10 -1.75 -17.25 -7.06
N SER A 11 -0.52 -17.79 -7.02
CA SER A 11 0.47 -17.59 -8.08
C SER A 11 0.01 -18.19 -9.42
N ASP A 12 -0.46 -19.43 -9.40
CA ASP A 12 -0.95 -20.11 -10.61
C ASP A 12 -2.13 -19.33 -11.26
N SER A 13 -3.03 -18.82 -10.45
CA SER A 13 -4.21 -18.08 -10.91
C SER A 13 -3.90 -16.72 -11.52
N LEU A 14 -2.78 -16.11 -11.15
CA LEU A 14 -2.38 -14.76 -11.58
C LEU A 14 -1.19 -14.76 -12.54
N SER A 15 -0.70 -15.91 -12.95
CA SER A 15 0.51 -16.06 -13.80
C SER A 15 0.42 -15.39 -15.17
N GLU A 16 -0.79 -15.16 -15.69
CA GLU A 16 -1.01 -14.43 -16.95
C GLU A 16 -0.99 -12.89 -16.78
N PHE A 17 -1.11 -12.40 -15.55
CA PHE A 17 -1.26 -10.96 -15.24
C PHE A 17 -0.03 -10.38 -14.53
N TYR A 18 0.69 -11.18 -13.77
CA TYR A 18 1.79 -10.77 -12.91
C TYR A 18 2.97 -11.74 -13.04
N THR A 19 4.17 -11.25 -12.80
CA THR A 19 5.35 -12.08 -12.66
C THR A 19 5.34 -12.88 -11.35
N ASP A 20 6.12 -13.96 -11.27
CA ASP A 20 6.22 -14.78 -10.05
C ASP A 20 6.65 -13.94 -8.83
N SER A 21 7.56 -12.97 -9.01
CA SER A 21 8.01 -12.10 -7.92
C SER A 21 6.91 -11.17 -7.45
N GLU A 22 6.10 -10.62 -8.35
CA GLU A 22 4.97 -9.76 -8.00
C GLU A 22 3.87 -10.55 -7.29
N THR A 23 3.51 -11.74 -7.79
CA THR A 23 2.49 -12.58 -7.14
C THR A 23 2.91 -13.00 -5.73
N VAL A 24 4.17 -13.34 -5.52
CA VAL A 24 4.71 -13.66 -4.20
C VAL A 24 4.66 -12.44 -3.27
N PHE A 25 5.05 -11.28 -3.75
CA PHE A 25 5.02 -10.03 -2.99
C PHE A 25 3.58 -9.65 -2.59
N ILE A 26 2.65 -9.66 -3.55
CA ILE A 26 1.24 -9.32 -3.30
C ILE A 26 0.61 -10.32 -2.33
N PHE A 27 0.87 -11.63 -2.51
CA PHE A 27 0.39 -12.65 -1.58
C PHE A 27 0.86 -12.39 -0.14
N GLN A 28 2.14 -12.05 0.04
CA GLN A 28 2.72 -11.79 1.36
C GLN A 28 2.02 -10.64 2.07
N ILE A 29 1.72 -9.56 1.35
CA ILE A 29 1.00 -8.40 1.89
C ILE A 29 -0.41 -8.80 2.35
N PHE A 30 -1.17 -9.49 1.51
CA PHE A 30 -2.52 -9.91 1.88
C PHE A 30 -2.53 -10.96 3.00
N ALA A 31 -1.56 -11.88 3.02
CA ALA A 31 -1.43 -12.86 4.09
C ALA A 31 -1.09 -12.18 5.44
N GLU A 32 -0.25 -11.16 5.43
CA GLU A 32 0.02 -10.37 6.63
C GLU A 32 -1.22 -9.61 7.10
N HIS A 33 -1.94 -8.96 6.18
CA HIS A 33 -3.13 -8.19 6.49
C HIS A 33 -4.30 -9.06 7.00
N ILE A 34 -4.55 -10.20 6.36
CA ILE A 34 -5.71 -11.07 6.66
C ILE A 34 -5.42 -12.05 7.81
N LEU A 35 -4.23 -12.64 7.81
CA LEU A 35 -3.87 -13.70 8.74
C LEU A 35 -3.03 -13.20 9.92
N GLY A 36 -2.53 -11.96 9.86
CA GLY A 36 -1.61 -11.40 10.87
C GLY A 36 -0.23 -12.07 10.87
N LEU A 37 0.15 -12.76 9.79
CA LEU A 37 1.40 -13.50 9.69
C LEU A 37 2.42 -12.69 8.87
N ASN A 38 3.50 -12.24 9.52
CA ASN A 38 4.62 -11.64 8.78
C ASN A 38 5.33 -12.68 7.89
N ASN A 39 6.22 -12.22 7.00
CA ASN A 39 6.90 -13.08 6.02
C ASN A 39 7.64 -14.28 6.63
N PHE A 40 8.22 -14.13 7.81
CA PHE A 40 8.91 -15.20 8.51
C PHE A 40 7.91 -16.25 9.02
N GLN A 41 6.82 -15.79 9.67
CA GLN A 41 5.75 -16.65 10.16
C GLN A 41 5.04 -17.40 9.03
N GLN A 42 4.80 -16.75 7.89
CA GLN A 42 4.22 -17.40 6.71
C GLN A 42 5.07 -18.59 6.23
N ARG A 43 6.41 -18.46 6.28
CA ARG A 43 7.30 -19.57 5.90
C ARG A 43 7.29 -20.72 6.91
N GLN A 44 7.17 -20.42 8.20
CA GLN A 44 7.09 -21.43 9.25
C GLN A 44 5.72 -22.11 9.32
N SER A 45 4.67 -21.44 8.87
CA SER A 45 3.29 -21.90 8.96
C SER A 45 2.77 -22.43 7.62
N ALA A 46 3.62 -22.99 6.78
CA ALA A 46 3.26 -23.49 5.44
C ALA A 46 2.11 -24.50 5.46
N ASP A 47 2.04 -25.33 6.50
CA ASP A 47 1.02 -26.37 6.69
C ASP A 47 -0.18 -25.90 7.51
N LEU A 48 -0.25 -24.60 7.83
CA LEU A 48 -1.40 -24.03 8.56
C LEU A 48 -2.67 -24.21 7.75
N GLU A 49 -3.65 -24.92 8.31
CA GLU A 49 -5.00 -25.03 7.76
C GLU A 49 -5.74 -23.70 7.89
N LEU A 50 -6.22 -23.18 6.77
CA LEU A 50 -6.97 -21.94 6.72
C LEU A 50 -8.46 -22.19 6.83
N SER A 51 -9.18 -21.25 7.47
CA SER A 51 -10.64 -21.26 7.49
C SER A 51 -11.23 -21.05 6.09
N ASP A 52 -12.46 -21.48 5.89
CA ASP A 52 -13.19 -21.23 4.64
C ASP A 52 -13.37 -19.72 4.39
N GLU A 53 -13.56 -18.93 5.44
CA GLU A 53 -13.66 -17.47 5.38
C GLU A 53 -12.40 -16.85 4.77
N ASN A 54 -11.22 -17.21 5.33
CA ASN A 54 -9.94 -16.70 4.82
C ASN A 54 -9.69 -17.17 3.37
N THR A 55 -9.98 -18.43 3.08
CA THR A 55 -9.85 -18.98 1.73
C THR A 55 -10.73 -18.23 0.73
N ASN A 56 -11.99 -17.97 1.06
CA ASN A 56 -12.92 -17.21 0.22
C ASN A 56 -12.46 -15.78 0.02
N ARG A 57 -11.92 -15.14 1.06
CA ARG A 57 -11.38 -13.78 0.95
C ARG A 57 -10.23 -13.69 -0.06
N PHE A 58 -9.34 -14.67 -0.08
CA PHE A 58 -8.28 -14.74 -1.09
C PHE A 58 -8.82 -15.01 -2.51
N GLN A 59 -9.91 -15.76 -2.67
CA GLN A 59 -10.56 -15.95 -3.96
C GLN A 59 -11.15 -14.64 -4.51
N GLU A 60 -11.76 -13.82 -3.64
CA GLU A 60 -12.25 -12.48 -3.99
C GLU A 60 -11.08 -11.60 -4.47
N ILE A 61 -9.97 -11.57 -3.71
CA ILE A 61 -8.76 -10.81 -4.06
C ILE A 61 -8.20 -11.23 -5.43
N ILE A 62 -8.09 -12.54 -5.68
CA ILE A 62 -7.66 -13.05 -6.99
C ILE A 62 -8.59 -12.54 -8.10
N SER A 63 -9.89 -12.57 -7.86
CA SER A 63 -10.88 -12.11 -8.84
C SER A 63 -10.75 -10.62 -9.13
N GLU A 64 -10.55 -9.78 -8.09
CA GLU A 64 -10.33 -8.33 -8.25
C GLU A 64 -9.00 -8.03 -8.97
N LEU A 65 -7.91 -8.72 -8.61
CA LEU A 65 -6.61 -8.55 -9.26
C LEU A 65 -6.65 -8.88 -10.75
N LYS A 66 -7.41 -9.88 -11.16
CA LYS A 66 -7.64 -10.24 -12.57
C LYS A 66 -8.35 -9.15 -13.38
N THR A 67 -9.09 -8.26 -12.74
CA THR A 67 -9.70 -7.10 -13.41
C THR A 67 -8.70 -5.98 -13.69
N GLY A 68 -7.46 -6.09 -13.21
CA GLY A 68 -6.43 -5.03 -13.27
C GLY A 68 -6.54 -4.00 -12.14
N LYS A 69 -7.39 -4.24 -11.12
CA LYS A 69 -7.48 -3.36 -9.96
C LYS A 69 -6.17 -3.38 -9.18
N PRO A 70 -5.57 -2.22 -8.87
CA PRO A 70 -4.32 -2.16 -8.10
C PRO A 70 -4.46 -2.82 -6.74
N TYR A 71 -3.47 -3.64 -6.33
CA TYR A 71 -3.53 -4.38 -5.06
C TYR A 71 -3.68 -3.46 -3.83
N LEU A 72 -3.13 -2.24 -3.86
CA LEU A 72 -3.30 -1.27 -2.78
C LEU A 72 -4.74 -0.78 -2.65
N GLN A 73 -5.48 -0.67 -3.76
CA GLN A 73 -6.91 -0.33 -3.70
C GLN A 73 -7.76 -1.49 -3.18
N ILE A 74 -7.35 -2.73 -3.44
CA ILE A 74 -8.00 -3.92 -2.88
C ILE A 74 -7.70 -4.04 -1.37
N LEU A 75 -6.47 -3.72 -0.97
CA LEU A 75 -6.04 -3.66 0.43
C LEU A 75 -6.75 -2.53 1.19
N GLY A 76 -7.09 -1.41 0.49
CA GLY A 76 -7.75 -0.25 1.03
C GLY A 76 -6.83 0.72 1.78
N GLU A 77 -5.56 0.41 1.88
CA GLU A 77 -4.57 1.22 2.62
C GLU A 77 -3.16 1.09 2.05
N THR A 78 -2.36 2.11 2.30
CA THR A 78 -0.91 2.08 2.03
C THR A 78 -0.18 2.93 3.05
N GLU A 79 1.14 2.81 3.09
CA GLU A 79 1.99 3.71 3.85
C GLU A 79 2.60 4.75 2.93
N PHE A 80 2.63 6.01 3.37
CA PHE A 80 3.24 7.11 2.66
C PHE A 80 3.84 8.09 3.67
N TYR A 81 5.13 8.38 3.53
CA TYR A 81 5.87 9.26 4.42
C TYR A 81 5.70 8.91 5.92
N GLY A 82 5.77 7.63 6.25
CA GLY A 82 5.59 7.10 7.60
C GLY A 82 4.18 7.26 8.16
N MET A 83 3.19 7.53 7.31
CA MET A 83 1.79 7.60 7.70
C MET A 83 0.97 6.56 6.95
N LYS A 84 0.10 5.87 7.69
CA LYS A 84 -0.92 5.02 7.10
C LYS A 84 -2.01 5.89 6.49
N ILE A 85 -2.33 5.66 5.23
CA ILE A 85 -3.37 6.36 4.49
C ILE A 85 -4.34 5.36 3.87
N PHE A 86 -5.61 5.74 3.78
CA PHE A 86 -6.62 4.97 3.08
C PHE A 86 -6.60 5.33 1.60
N VAL A 87 -6.73 4.32 0.75
CA VAL A 87 -6.78 4.46 -0.70
C VAL A 87 -7.95 3.69 -1.27
N ASP A 88 -8.61 4.27 -2.27
CA ASP A 88 -9.71 3.67 -3.01
C ASP A 88 -9.58 4.00 -4.51
N GLU A 89 -10.62 3.69 -5.28
CA GLU A 89 -10.65 3.93 -6.72
C GLU A 89 -10.79 5.41 -7.13
N ASN A 90 -11.12 6.30 -6.17
CA ASN A 90 -11.40 7.71 -6.45
C ASN A 90 -10.15 8.59 -6.34
N VAL A 91 -9.07 8.07 -5.79
CA VAL A 91 -7.83 8.83 -5.60
C VAL A 91 -6.63 8.12 -6.22
N LEU A 92 -5.71 8.92 -6.75
CA LEU A 92 -4.42 8.39 -7.21
C LEU A 92 -3.63 7.89 -6.02
N ILE A 93 -3.15 6.64 -6.09
CA ILE A 93 -2.22 6.09 -5.09
C ILE A 93 -0.95 6.93 -5.12
N PRO A 94 -0.51 7.50 -3.98
CA PRO A 94 0.71 8.28 -3.93
C PRO A 94 1.92 7.46 -4.39
N ARG A 95 2.77 8.06 -5.23
CA ARG A 95 3.97 7.42 -5.73
C ARG A 95 5.14 7.66 -4.79
N PRO A 96 6.08 6.70 -4.64
CA PRO A 96 7.27 6.89 -3.81
C PRO A 96 8.08 8.14 -4.14
N GLU A 97 8.16 8.53 -5.43
CA GLU A 97 8.88 9.71 -5.88
C GLU A 97 8.30 11.02 -5.31
N THR A 98 7.03 10.99 -4.89
CA THR A 98 6.39 12.15 -4.22
C THR A 98 6.97 12.38 -2.82
N GLU A 99 7.55 11.37 -2.18
CA GLU A 99 8.26 11.54 -0.90
C GLU A 99 9.52 12.39 -1.07
N GLU A 100 10.26 12.21 -2.17
CA GLU A 100 11.41 13.06 -2.49
C GLU A 100 11.01 14.53 -2.70
N LEU A 101 9.88 14.76 -3.37
CA LEU A 101 9.32 16.11 -3.53
C LEU A 101 8.98 16.73 -2.16
N LEU A 102 8.43 15.96 -1.24
CA LEU A 102 8.14 16.40 0.13
C LEU A 102 9.41 16.77 0.89
N GLU A 103 10.45 15.95 0.82
CA GLU A 103 11.75 16.25 1.45
C GLU A 103 12.31 17.59 0.98
N ILE A 104 12.36 17.81 -0.34
CA ILE A 104 12.83 19.06 -0.92
C ILE A 104 11.95 20.25 -0.47
N THR A 105 10.64 20.04 -0.43
CA THR A 105 9.68 21.08 -0.04
C THR A 105 9.84 21.46 1.43
N ILE A 106 9.98 20.47 2.32
CA ILE A 106 10.20 20.68 3.75
C ILE A 106 11.49 21.48 3.99
N GLN A 107 12.58 21.10 3.33
CA GLN A 107 13.85 21.84 3.42
C GLN A 107 13.70 23.31 2.96
N LYS A 108 13.03 23.55 1.83
CA LYS A 108 12.79 24.92 1.33
C LYS A 108 11.92 25.74 2.29
N ILE A 109 10.83 25.17 2.79
CA ILE A 109 9.93 25.84 3.75
C ILE A 109 10.71 26.17 5.04
N SER A 110 11.52 25.24 5.56
CA SER A 110 12.33 25.46 6.75
C SER A 110 13.29 26.64 6.59
N ASN A 111 13.95 26.75 5.44
CA ASN A 111 14.84 27.85 5.13
C ASN A 111 14.09 29.19 4.99
N LEU A 112 12.90 29.19 4.38
CA LEU A 112 12.09 30.38 4.19
C LEU A 112 11.44 30.86 5.49
N LYS A 113 11.00 29.97 6.36
CA LYS A 113 10.40 30.33 7.67
C LYS A 113 11.34 31.14 8.55
N SER A 114 12.63 31.00 8.42
CA SER A 114 13.60 31.83 9.12
C SER A 114 13.66 33.29 8.64
N GLN A 115 13.09 33.56 7.46
CA GLN A 115 13.14 34.87 6.78
C GLN A 115 11.76 35.51 6.61
N ILE A 116 10.69 34.73 6.62
CA ILE A 116 9.31 35.16 6.33
C ILE A 116 8.40 34.73 7.46
N SER A 117 7.78 35.71 8.15
CA SER A 117 6.93 35.49 9.32
C SER A 117 5.57 34.85 8.99
N ASN A 118 5.02 35.08 7.79
CA ASN A 118 3.72 34.57 7.35
C ASN A 118 3.85 33.83 6.01
N LEU A 119 4.54 32.69 6.03
CA LEU A 119 4.66 31.86 4.85
C LEU A 119 3.36 31.11 4.56
N GLN A 120 2.84 31.28 3.35
CA GLN A 120 1.69 30.51 2.85
C GLN A 120 2.16 29.54 1.77
N VAL A 121 1.60 28.34 1.79
CA VAL A 121 1.88 27.28 0.80
C VAL A 121 0.59 26.93 0.09
N LEU A 122 0.62 26.90 -1.24
CA LEU A 122 -0.48 26.49 -2.09
C LEU A 122 -0.10 25.21 -2.83
N ASP A 123 -0.92 24.18 -2.72
CA ASP A 123 -0.80 22.94 -3.51
C ASP A 123 -1.86 22.96 -4.62
N ILE A 124 -1.40 22.89 -5.88
CA ILE A 124 -2.29 22.89 -7.06
C ILE A 124 -2.35 21.48 -7.62
N GLY A 125 -3.57 20.95 -7.77
CA GLY A 125 -3.75 19.55 -8.17
C GLY A 125 -3.53 18.58 -7.02
N THR A 126 -4.00 18.93 -5.85
CA THR A 126 -3.73 18.27 -4.56
C THR A 126 -4.05 16.77 -4.49
N GLY A 127 -4.87 16.24 -5.42
CA GLY A 127 -5.27 14.84 -5.46
C GLY A 127 -5.86 14.37 -4.12
N SER A 128 -5.20 13.42 -3.46
CA SER A 128 -5.60 12.91 -2.14
C SER A 128 -5.42 13.91 -0.99
N GLY A 129 -4.81 15.07 -1.23
CA GLY A 129 -4.46 16.03 -0.19
C GLY A 129 -3.28 15.61 0.70
N ILE A 130 -2.56 14.58 0.35
CA ILE A 130 -1.51 14.01 1.22
C ILE A 130 -0.32 14.97 1.42
N ILE A 131 0.05 15.73 0.37
CA ILE A 131 1.15 16.69 0.45
C ILE A 131 0.86 17.78 1.48
N PRO A 132 -0.26 18.56 1.38
CA PRO A 132 -0.56 19.58 2.38
C PRO A 132 -0.81 19.02 3.78
N LEU A 133 -1.33 17.81 3.91
CA LEU A 133 -1.51 17.15 5.22
C LEU A 133 -0.16 16.88 5.89
N ILE A 134 0.82 16.34 5.15
CA ILE A 134 2.16 16.08 5.68
C ILE A 134 2.87 17.39 6.02
N LEU A 135 2.79 18.40 5.14
CA LEU A 135 3.37 19.71 5.39
C LEU A 135 2.77 20.36 6.63
N LYS A 136 1.43 20.26 6.82
CA LYS A 136 0.75 20.76 8.02
C LYS A 136 1.15 20.04 9.30
N LYS A 137 1.37 18.73 9.21
CA LYS A 137 1.88 17.92 10.34
C LYS A 137 3.30 18.32 10.71
N HIS A 138 4.13 18.62 9.71
CA HIS A 138 5.53 18.99 9.91
C HIS A 138 5.69 20.45 10.37
N PHE A 139 4.82 21.33 9.90
CA PHE A 139 4.78 22.78 10.23
C PHE A 139 3.42 23.14 10.82
N PRO A 140 3.17 22.82 12.09
CA PRO A 140 1.91 23.07 12.76
C PRO A 140 1.54 24.55 12.88
#